data_94c8ab656e8eaa94218a66c8bc73698a
#
_entry.id   94c8ab656e8eaa94218a66c8bc73698a
#
_cell.length_a   1.000
_cell.length_b   1.000
_cell.length_c   1.000
_cell.angle_alpha   90.00
_cell.angle_beta   90.00
_cell.angle_gamma   90.00
#
_symmetry.space_group_name_H-M   'P 1'
#
loop_
_entity.id
_entity.type
_entity.pdbx_description
1 polymer ?
#
loop_
_entity_poly.entity_id
_entity_poly.type
_entity_poly.pdbx_seq_one_letter_code
_entity_poly.pdbx_strand_id
1 'polypeptide(L)'
;MTKYNQVTPEIAAQLQAIVGAKRFFAGDAVKDDFSHDEMPIYGKYYPEVVCEAESTEEVSAILRVCYDNNIPVTPRGAGTGLVGGCVPLCGGVVLCTTRMNKILSYDMNNLVVHIQPGVLLCDLAADALTHGVMYPPDPGEKTATVGGNVSTNAGGMRAVKYGVTRDYVLAMTVVLPDGRVMELGKTVCKTSSGYSLLHLMIGSEGTLGVITELTLKLIPKPEMNVSLILPFADVETAIASVPKIKLANLDPQSIEFMERDIVDSSAAFTGNTIFPTVVDGKEAGAYILVTLVGDSEAELTAKMDRLGALAEQCGAYDTLVVWTDGLKKDVWAARSAFLTVIEADTKLLDEMDVVVPVDRIAEFLVYTRATGKAEGITIRNFGHAGDGNLHIYCCANDMALDEFKRRSKAVMDKCYAKCIEFGGQVSGEHAIGHAKKQYLVESVGETAFGLMQAIKQVFDPKGILNPGKVCTNVEEG
;
A
#
# COMPACT_ATOMS: atom_id res chain seq x y z
N MET A 1 34.16 7.30 5.82
CA MET A 1 33.76 6.82 7.18
C MET A 1 32.26 6.75 7.19
N THR A 2 31.68 5.64 7.63
CA THR A 2 30.23 5.52 7.76
C THR A 2 29.69 6.60 8.70
N LYS A 3 28.60 7.25 8.34
CA LYS A 3 27.92 8.28 9.15
C LYS A 3 27.46 7.75 10.52
N TYR A 4 27.20 6.44 10.62
CA TYR A 4 26.64 5.79 11.78
C TYR A 4 27.65 4.88 12.48
N ASN A 5 27.48 4.69 13.79
CA ASN A 5 28.24 3.74 14.57
C ASN A 5 27.64 2.32 14.43
N GLN A 6 28.46 1.33 14.70
CA GLN A 6 28.04 -0.07 14.78
C GLN A 6 27.48 -0.39 16.18
N VAL A 7 26.65 -1.44 16.27
CA VAL A 7 26.12 -1.94 17.54
C VAL A 7 27.23 -2.69 18.27
N THR A 8 27.83 -2.08 19.29
CA THR A 8 28.83 -2.74 20.13
C THR A 8 28.19 -3.78 21.06
N PRO A 9 28.97 -4.74 21.64
CA PRO A 9 28.44 -5.68 22.62
C PRO A 9 27.73 -5.02 23.80
N GLU A 10 28.22 -3.84 24.26
CA GLU A 10 27.62 -3.09 25.36
C GLU A 10 26.27 -2.49 24.94
N ILE A 11 26.14 -1.96 23.71
CA ILE A 11 24.88 -1.46 23.16
C ILE A 11 23.90 -2.62 22.96
N ALA A 12 24.37 -3.76 22.43
CA ALA A 12 23.57 -4.97 22.27
C ALA A 12 23.02 -5.46 23.61
N ALA A 13 23.82 -5.46 24.67
CA ALA A 13 23.38 -5.83 26.01
C ALA A 13 22.33 -4.88 26.58
N GLN A 14 22.45 -3.56 26.33
CA GLN A 14 21.44 -2.59 26.74
C GLN A 14 20.11 -2.83 26.00
N LEU A 15 20.16 -3.03 24.68
CA LEU A 15 18.97 -3.31 23.86
C LEU A 15 18.30 -4.63 24.28
N GLN A 16 19.10 -5.68 24.54
CA GLN A 16 18.58 -6.94 25.04
C GLN A 16 17.94 -6.81 26.44
N ALA A 17 18.49 -5.96 27.32
CA ALA A 17 17.91 -5.73 28.63
C ALA A 17 16.53 -5.05 28.56
N ILE A 18 16.26 -4.24 27.51
CA ILE A 18 14.96 -3.58 27.29
C ILE A 18 13.92 -4.61 26.87
N VAL A 19 14.17 -5.39 25.82
CA VAL A 19 13.17 -6.30 25.24
C VAL A 19 13.22 -7.73 25.79
N GLY A 20 14.27 -8.09 26.48
CA GLY A 20 14.53 -9.46 26.98
C GLY A 20 15.09 -10.38 25.88
N ALA A 21 15.75 -11.45 26.33
CA ALA A 21 16.49 -12.36 25.43
C ALA A 21 15.65 -13.06 24.36
N LYS A 22 14.34 -13.24 24.59
CA LYS A 22 13.44 -13.92 23.63
C LYS A 22 13.01 -13.04 22.45
N ARG A 23 13.17 -11.73 22.57
CA ARG A 23 12.72 -10.71 21.62
C ARG A 23 13.88 -9.89 21.05
N PHE A 24 15.12 -10.33 21.31
CA PHE A 24 16.37 -9.75 20.81
C PHE A 24 17.11 -10.77 19.95
N PHE A 25 17.48 -10.38 18.74
CA PHE A 25 18.20 -11.26 17.80
C PHE A 25 19.42 -10.51 17.26
N ALA A 26 20.58 -11.17 17.25
CA ALA A 26 21.86 -10.64 16.77
C ALA A 26 22.67 -11.72 16.05
N GLY A 27 23.54 -11.32 15.12
CA GLY A 27 24.36 -12.23 14.35
C GLY A 27 23.55 -13.29 13.61
N ASP A 28 23.91 -14.56 13.72
CA ASP A 28 23.24 -15.69 13.03
C ASP A 28 21.78 -15.92 13.48
N ALA A 29 21.33 -15.28 14.56
CA ALA A 29 19.94 -15.34 14.99
C ALA A 29 19.02 -14.36 14.21
N VAL A 30 19.57 -13.44 13.46
CA VAL A 30 18.81 -12.53 12.58
C VAL A 30 18.32 -13.31 11.37
N LYS A 31 17.02 -13.45 11.23
CA LYS A 31 16.40 -14.15 10.10
C LYS A 31 16.53 -13.35 8.80
N ASP A 32 16.58 -14.07 7.69
CA ASP A 32 16.67 -13.49 6.33
C ASP A 32 15.54 -12.50 6.04
N ASP A 33 14.33 -12.78 6.51
CA ASP A 33 13.14 -11.94 6.33
C ASP A 33 13.33 -10.48 6.76
N PHE A 34 14.24 -10.21 7.72
CA PHE A 34 14.54 -8.84 8.16
C PHE A 34 15.46 -8.06 7.21
N SER A 35 16.01 -8.71 6.18
CA SER A 35 16.93 -8.10 5.22
C SER A 35 16.24 -7.46 4.00
N HIS A 36 14.97 -7.79 3.73
CA HIS A 36 14.20 -7.35 2.56
C HIS A 36 12.71 -7.18 2.90
N ASP A 37 11.94 -6.68 1.96
CA ASP A 37 10.46 -6.71 1.94
C ASP A 37 9.99 -7.67 0.84
N GLU A 38 8.72 -7.55 0.38
CA GLU A 38 8.15 -8.41 -0.66
C GLU A 38 8.73 -8.14 -2.08
N MET A 39 9.57 -7.11 -2.24
CA MET A 39 10.21 -6.81 -3.53
C MET A 39 11.75 -6.95 -3.44
N PRO A 40 12.29 -8.18 -3.41
CA PRO A 40 13.70 -8.45 -3.16
C PRO A 40 14.65 -7.97 -4.28
N ILE A 41 14.13 -7.53 -5.43
CA ILE A 41 14.94 -7.00 -6.53
C ILE A 41 15.78 -5.79 -6.12
N TYR A 42 15.34 -5.05 -5.07
CA TYR A 42 16.06 -3.90 -4.53
C TYR A 42 17.23 -4.27 -3.62
N GLY A 43 17.48 -5.56 -3.42
CA GLY A 43 18.62 -6.10 -2.67
C GLY A 43 18.27 -6.48 -1.23
N LYS A 44 19.21 -7.19 -0.59
CA LYS A 44 19.14 -7.62 0.80
C LYS A 44 20.14 -6.84 1.63
N TYR A 45 19.66 -6.24 2.72
CA TYR A 45 20.46 -5.45 3.64
C TYR A 45 20.19 -5.96 5.06
N TYR A 46 21.19 -6.50 5.72
CA TYR A 46 21.02 -7.13 7.04
C TYR A 46 21.18 -6.11 8.15
N PRO A 47 20.29 -6.11 9.16
CA PRO A 47 20.52 -5.35 10.39
C PRO A 47 21.57 -6.05 11.24
N GLU A 48 22.23 -5.31 12.11
CA GLU A 48 23.13 -5.90 13.12
C GLU A 48 22.34 -6.57 14.23
N VAL A 49 21.19 -6.00 14.62
CA VAL A 49 20.27 -6.57 15.61
C VAL A 49 18.80 -6.30 15.24
N VAL A 50 17.93 -7.17 15.74
CA VAL A 50 16.47 -7.00 15.68
C VAL A 50 15.93 -6.94 17.11
N CYS A 51 15.11 -5.93 17.41
CA CYS A 51 14.39 -5.77 18.66
C CYS A 51 12.88 -5.83 18.39
N GLU A 52 12.18 -6.83 18.95
CA GLU A 52 10.72 -6.92 18.91
C GLU A 52 10.13 -6.22 20.14
N ALA A 53 9.58 -5.00 19.97
CA ALA A 53 8.99 -4.24 21.05
C ALA A 53 7.54 -4.66 21.33
N GLU A 54 7.10 -4.55 22.59
CA GLU A 54 5.73 -4.85 23.05
C GLU A 54 5.02 -3.62 23.63
N SER A 55 5.75 -2.52 23.89
CA SER A 55 5.15 -1.30 24.47
C SER A 55 5.82 -0.02 23.96
N THR A 56 5.14 1.11 24.17
CA THR A 56 5.64 2.45 23.88
C THR A 56 6.94 2.76 24.66
N GLU A 57 7.02 2.31 25.89
CA GLU A 57 8.17 2.51 26.78
C GLU A 57 9.41 1.76 26.24
N GLU A 58 9.23 0.54 25.75
CA GLU A 58 10.32 -0.22 25.12
C GLU A 58 10.81 0.47 23.83
N VAL A 59 9.88 0.92 22.96
CA VAL A 59 10.21 1.69 21.74
C VAL A 59 10.99 2.96 22.12
N SER A 60 10.54 3.71 23.14
CA SER A 60 11.21 4.91 23.65
C SER A 60 12.62 4.60 24.14
N ALA A 61 12.79 3.55 24.93
CA ALA A 61 14.08 3.17 25.47
C ALA A 61 15.07 2.72 24.36
N ILE A 62 14.60 1.92 23.39
CA ILE A 62 15.40 1.49 22.24
C ILE A 62 15.87 2.69 21.42
N LEU A 63 14.94 3.61 21.05
CA LEU A 63 15.28 4.79 20.26
C LEU A 63 16.27 5.69 21.01
N ARG A 64 16.12 5.88 22.32
CA ARG A 64 17.06 6.65 23.13
C ARG A 64 18.46 6.06 23.10
N VAL A 65 18.61 4.74 23.33
CA VAL A 65 19.92 4.05 23.24
C VAL A 65 20.52 4.26 21.85
N CYS A 66 19.73 4.09 20.79
CA CYS A 66 20.21 4.27 19.42
C CYS A 66 20.58 5.74 19.12
N TYR A 67 19.76 6.70 19.56
CA TYR A 67 20.02 8.13 19.38
C TYR A 67 21.29 8.55 20.08
N ASP A 68 21.48 8.17 21.35
CA ASP A 68 22.65 8.55 22.15
C ASP A 68 23.95 8.01 21.54
N ASN A 69 23.89 6.83 20.93
CA ASN A 69 25.03 6.15 20.33
C ASN A 69 25.15 6.30 18.80
N ASN A 70 24.32 7.15 18.17
CA ASN A 70 24.30 7.37 16.71
C ASN A 70 24.17 6.06 15.90
N ILE A 71 23.27 5.15 16.33
CA ILE A 71 22.95 3.88 15.66
C ILE A 71 21.74 4.08 14.77
N PRO A 72 21.75 3.66 13.48
CA PRO A 72 20.59 3.75 12.62
C PRO A 72 19.49 2.76 13.04
N VAL A 73 18.24 3.19 12.96
CA VAL A 73 17.06 2.39 13.31
C VAL A 73 16.11 2.34 12.13
N THR A 74 15.72 1.13 11.75
CA THR A 74 14.69 0.89 10.72
C THR A 74 13.43 0.33 11.39
N PRO A 75 12.32 1.09 11.46
CA PRO A 75 11.05 0.56 11.93
C PRO A 75 10.48 -0.48 10.96
N ARG A 76 9.88 -1.56 11.49
CA ARG A 76 9.30 -2.63 10.70
C ARG A 76 7.99 -3.14 11.30
N GLY A 77 6.95 -3.22 10.49
CA GLY A 77 5.74 -3.99 10.73
C GLY A 77 5.89 -5.43 10.20
N ALA A 78 4.89 -5.92 9.47
CA ALA A 78 4.92 -7.26 8.87
C ALA A 78 5.97 -7.42 7.75
N GLY A 79 6.44 -6.32 7.14
CA GLY A 79 7.43 -6.36 6.07
C GLY A 79 6.86 -6.58 4.67
N THR A 80 5.56 -6.44 4.52
CA THR A 80 4.79 -6.67 3.29
C THR A 80 4.85 -5.52 2.28
N GLY A 81 5.76 -4.56 2.47
CA GLY A 81 5.94 -3.44 1.53
C GLY A 81 6.64 -3.84 0.24
N LEU A 82 6.51 -2.98 -0.79
CA LEU A 82 7.01 -3.23 -2.15
C LEU A 82 8.09 -2.22 -2.61
N VAL A 83 8.53 -1.33 -1.72
CA VAL A 83 9.44 -0.22 -2.07
C VAL A 83 10.69 -0.14 -1.20
N GLY A 84 10.94 -1.17 -0.40
CA GLY A 84 12.07 -1.21 0.52
C GLY A 84 11.92 -0.27 1.71
N GLY A 85 10.71 0.14 2.08
CA GLY A 85 10.44 1.08 3.18
C GLY A 85 10.96 0.62 4.54
N CYS A 86 10.92 -0.70 4.82
CA CYS A 86 11.37 -1.30 6.08
C CYS A 86 12.72 -2.04 5.98
N VAL A 87 13.48 -1.83 4.90
CA VAL A 87 14.76 -2.50 4.65
C VAL A 87 15.91 -1.69 5.30
N PRO A 88 16.77 -2.30 6.15
CA PRO A 88 17.80 -1.59 6.91
C PRO A 88 19.05 -1.28 6.08
N LEU A 89 18.97 -0.30 5.17
CA LEU A 89 20.03 0.07 4.23
C LEU A 89 21.38 0.40 4.88
N CYS A 90 21.37 0.83 6.14
CA CYS A 90 22.56 1.23 6.90
C CYS A 90 22.93 0.24 8.01
N GLY A 91 22.39 -0.98 8.01
CA GLY A 91 22.57 -1.90 9.12
C GLY A 91 21.86 -1.44 10.40
N GLY A 92 22.56 -1.47 11.53
CA GLY A 92 22.03 -1.02 12.81
C GLY A 92 20.90 -1.88 13.37
N VAL A 93 19.84 -1.23 13.86
CA VAL A 93 18.72 -1.89 14.56
C VAL A 93 17.47 -1.92 13.69
N VAL A 94 16.89 -3.12 13.49
CA VAL A 94 15.48 -3.23 13.07
C VAL A 94 14.60 -3.21 14.33
N LEU A 95 13.74 -2.22 14.45
CA LEU A 95 12.75 -2.08 15.50
C LEU A 95 11.41 -2.63 15.00
N CYS A 96 11.10 -3.87 15.40
CA CYS A 96 9.90 -4.57 14.96
C CYS A 96 8.73 -4.31 15.91
N THR A 97 7.58 -3.91 15.37
CA THR A 97 6.36 -3.59 16.15
C THR A 97 5.29 -4.68 16.09
N THR A 98 5.55 -5.83 15.46
CA THR A 98 4.54 -6.90 15.28
C THR A 98 4.02 -7.50 16.58
N ARG A 99 4.78 -7.39 17.68
CA ARG A 99 4.35 -7.81 19.02
C ARG A 99 3.37 -6.83 19.68
N MET A 100 3.30 -5.62 19.19
CA MET A 100 2.32 -4.60 19.62
C MET A 100 1.02 -4.80 18.84
N ASN A 101 0.32 -5.90 19.05
CA ASN A 101 -0.77 -6.41 18.21
C ASN A 101 -2.13 -6.51 18.92
N LYS A 102 -2.35 -5.69 19.94
CA LYS A 102 -3.60 -5.72 20.71
C LYS A 102 -4.61 -4.72 20.15
N ILE A 103 -5.87 -5.16 20.01
CA ILE A 103 -7.02 -4.28 19.95
C ILE A 103 -7.32 -3.89 21.41
N LEU A 104 -7.15 -2.62 21.76
CA LEU A 104 -7.15 -2.16 23.13
C LEU A 104 -8.58 -1.91 23.63
N SER A 105 -9.40 -1.21 22.84
CA SER A 105 -10.79 -0.91 23.19
C SER A 105 -11.59 -0.40 22.00
N TYR A 106 -12.92 -0.55 22.09
CA TYR A 106 -13.89 0.11 21.20
C TYR A 106 -14.65 1.19 21.98
N ASP A 107 -14.84 2.35 21.36
CA ASP A 107 -15.80 3.36 21.80
C ASP A 107 -16.91 3.47 20.75
N MET A 108 -17.99 2.73 20.99
CA MET A 108 -19.11 2.65 20.05
C MET A 108 -19.94 3.93 20.01
N ASN A 109 -19.86 4.81 21.03
CA ASN A 109 -20.54 6.09 21.01
C ASN A 109 -19.88 7.07 20.03
N ASN A 110 -18.56 6.97 19.89
CA ASN A 110 -17.77 7.79 18.97
C ASN A 110 -17.40 7.06 17.68
N LEU A 111 -17.78 5.79 17.52
CA LEU A 111 -17.43 4.91 16.40
C LEU A 111 -15.92 4.90 16.14
N VAL A 112 -15.15 4.55 17.16
CA VAL A 112 -13.70 4.42 17.08
C VAL A 112 -13.20 3.14 17.73
N VAL A 113 -12.03 2.72 17.28
CA VAL A 113 -11.26 1.63 17.88
C VAL A 113 -9.86 2.15 18.24
N HIS A 114 -9.38 1.73 19.41
CA HIS A 114 -8.01 1.98 19.87
C HIS A 114 -7.20 0.70 19.71
N ILE A 115 -6.06 0.79 19.00
CA ILE A 115 -5.23 -0.39 18.68
C ILE A 115 -3.75 -0.08 18.83
N GLN A 116 -2.96 -1.13 18.93
CA GLN A 116 -1.52 -1.11 18.74
C GLN A 116 -1.16 -1.27 17.25
N PRO A 117 0.00 -0.78 16.79
CA PRO A 117 0.35 -0.71 15.37
C PRO A 117 0.57 -2.06 14.70
N GLY A 118 0.90 -3.11 15.45
CA GLY A 118 1.14 -4.46 14.96
C GLY A 118 -0.13 -5.30 14.74
N VAL A 119 -1.33 -4.76 15.01
CA VAL A 119 -2.58 -5.42 14.64
C VAL A 119 -2.63 -5.61 13.13
N LEU A 120 -2.97 -6.82 12.66
CA LEU A 120 -3.11 -7.10 11.25
C LEU A 120 -4.42 -6.51 10.71
N LEU A 121 -4.40 -6.06 9.46
CA LEU A 121 -5.58 -5.50 8.80
C LEU A 121 -6.75 -6.49 8.78
N CYS A 122 -6.49 -7.78 8.47
CA CYS A 122 -7.52 -8.82 8.47
C CYS A 122 -8.13 -9.03 9.86
N ASP A 123 -7.32 -8.98 10.92
CA ASP A 123 -7.80 -9.17 12.29
C ASP A 123 -8.68 -8.00 12.73
N LEU A 124 -8.26 -6.76 12.47
CA LEU A 124 -9.07 -5.58 12.73
C LEU A 124 -10.38 -5.61 11.96
N ALA A 125 -10.32 -5.96 10.65
CA ALA A 125 -11.51 -6.01 9.81
C ALA A 125 -12.50 -7.06 10.31
N ALA A 126 -12.04 -8.27 10.68
CA ALA A 126 -12.88 -9.33 11.20
C ALA A 126 -13.48 -8.96 12.57
N ASP A 127 -12.68 -8.42 13.47
CA ASP A 127 -13.10 -8.06 14.82
C ASP A 127 -14.14 -6.92 14.79
N ALA A 128 -13.93 -5.86 14.00
CA ALA A 128 -14.87 -4.75 13.84
C ALA A 128 -16.25 -5.22 13.38
N LEU A 129 -16.31 -6.19 12.46
CA LEU A 129 -17.59 -6.77 11.99
C LEU A 129 -18.39 -7.43 13.12
N THR A 130 -17.74 -8.00 14.14
CA THR A 130 -18.43 -8.60 15.29
C THR A 130 -19.15 -7.55 16.13
N HIS A 131 -18.73 -6.30 16.03
CA HIS A 131 -19.34 -5.13 16.69
C HIS A 131 -20.36 -4.40 15.81
N GLY A 132 -20.68 -4.91 14.59
CA GLY A 132 -21.63 -4.28 13.66
C GLY A 132 -21.06 -3.03 12.96
N VAL A 133 -19.74 -2.85 12.99
CA VAL A 133 -19.03 -1.72 12.36
C VAL A 133 -17.97 -2.23 11.38
N MET A 134 -17.44 -1.33 10.56
CA MET A 134 -16.42 -1.63 9.57
C MET A 134 -15.27 -0.61 9.68
N TYR A 135 -14.04 -1.09 9.52
CA TYR A 135 -12.88 -0.27 9.18
C TYR A 135 -12.76 -0.23 7.65
N PRO A 136 -13.06 0.91 7.00
CA PRO A 136 -13.21 0.96 5.54
C PRO A 136 -11.94 0.79 4.71
N PRO A 137 -10.74 1.32 5.09
CA PRO A 137 -9.54 1.15 4.30
C PRO A 137 -9.27 -0.34 4.03
N ASP A 138 -9.01 -0.67 2.76
CA ASP A 138 -8.92 -2.06 2.29
C ASP A 138 -7.72 -2.29 1.35
N PRO A 139 -6.49 -2.01 1.80
CA PRO A 139 -5.29 -2.39 1.05
C PRO A 139 -5.32 -3.86 0.61
N GLY A 140 -4.69 -4.15 -0.53
CA GLY A 140 -4.67 -5.51 -1.11
C GLY A 140 -4.08 -6.54 -0.16
N GLU A 141 -2.97 -6.21 0.51
CA GLU A 141 -2.29 -7.10 1.46
C GLU A 141 -2.99 -7.10 2.83
N LYS A 142 -3.66 -8.20 3.12
CA LYS A 142 -4.49 -8.36 4.34
C LYS A 142 -3.70 -8.70 5.60
N THR A 143 -2.48 -9.19 5.45
CA THR A 143 -1.56 -9.51 6.57
C THR A 143 -0.63 -8.36 6.91
N ALA A 144 -0.76 -7.22 6.22
CA ALA A 144 -0.10 -5.99 6.60
C ALA A 144 -0.52 -5.53 8.00
N THR A 145 0.42 -4.95 8.76
CA THR A 145 0.08 -4.30 10.03
C THR A 145 -0.58 -2.95 9.80
N VAL A 146 -1.58 -2.60 10.62
CA VAL A 146 -2.27 -1.31 10.50
C VAL A 146 -1.30 -0.13 10.70
N GLY A 147 -0.31 -0.26 11.59
CA GLY A 147 0.75 0.74 11.74
C GLY A 147 1.60 0.92 10.47
N GLY A 148 1.83 -0.17 9.73
CA GLY A 148 2.44 -0.14 8.40
C GLY A 148 1.57 0.62 7.40
N ASN A 149 0.27 0.29 7.33
CA ASN A 149 -0.70 0.98 6.45
C ASN A 149 -0.78 2.48 6.74
N VAL A 150 -0.72 2.89 8.01
CA VAL A 150 -0.67 4.32 8.39
C VAL A 150 0.66 4.95 7.96
N SER A 151 1.77 4.24 8.15
CA SER A 151 3.11 4.74 7.80
C SER A 151 3.28 4.97 6.30
N THR A 152 2.60 4.19 5.45
CA THR A 152 2.60 4.35 3.98
C THR A 152 1.42 5.15 3.46
N ASN A 153 0.41 5.44 4.29
CA ASN A 153 -0.89 5.95 3.88
C ASN A 153 -1.54 5.04 2.83
N ALA A 154 -1.58 3.74 3.08
CA ALA A 154 -2.05 2.74 2.15
C ALA A 154 -3.47 3.03 1.64
N GLY A 155 -3.67 2.83 0.34
CA GLY A 155 -4.96 2.98 -0.34
C GLY A 155 -5.78 1.70 -0.36
N GLY A 156 -6.14 1.23 -1.55
CA GLY A 156 -6.82 -0.03 -1.79
C GLY A 156 -8.17 0.08 -2.51
N MET A 157 -8.79 -1.06 -2.72
CA MET A 157 -9.95 -1.23 -3.61
C MET A 157 -11.17 -0.37 -3.27
N ARG A 158 -11.32 0.07 -2.02
CA ARG A 158 -12.49 0.85 -1.56
C ARG A 158 -12.22 2.37 -1.53
N ALA A 159 -11.04 2.81 -1.98
CA ALA A 159 -10.64 4.21 -1.87
C ALA A 159 -11.57 5.15 -2.66
N VAL A 160 -12.12 4.70 -3.79
CA VAL A 160 -13.07 5.49 -4.59
C VAL A 160 -14.30 5.96 -3.82
N LYS A 161 -14.76 5.19 -2.82
CA LYS A 161 -15.90 5.54 -1.96
C LYS A 161 -15.46 6.11 -0.61
N TYR A 162 -14.53 5.45 0.04
CA TYR A 162 -14.25 5.70 1.46
C TYR A 162 -12.98 6.52 1.69
N GLY A 163 -12.16 6.76 0.66
CA GLY A 163 -10.84 7.36 0.84
C GLY A 163 -9.80 6.34 1.30
N VAL A 164 -8.68 6.83 1.80
CA VAL A 164 -7.51 6.04 2.14
C VAL A 164 -7.27 5.98 3.64
N THR A 165 -6.25 5.31 4.10
CA THR A 165 -5.92 5.13 5.52
C THR A 165 -5.91 6.45 6.31
N ARG A 166 -5.39 7.55 5.73
CA ARG A 166 -5.35 8.89 6.34
C ARG A 166 -6.71 9.38 6.82
N ASP A 167 -7.76 9.07 6.08
CA ASP A 167 -9.12 9.58 6.35
C ASP A 167 -9.75 8.94 7.60
N TYR A 168 -9.11 7.91 8.14
CA TYR A 168 -9.61 7.13 9.27
C TYR A 168 -8.75 7.24 10.53
N VAL A 169 -7.58 7.87 10.47
CA VAL A 169 -6.73 8.07 11.65
C VAL A 169 -7.14 9.36 12.37
N LEU A 170 -7.67 9.24 13.59
CA LEU A 170 -8.08 10.38 14.42
C LEU A 170 -7.01 10.79 15.42
N ALA A 171 -6.26 9.83 15.96
CA ALA A 171 -5.17 10.09 16.89
C ALA A 171 -4.12 8.99 16.83
N MET A 172 -2.92 9.30 17.29
CA MET A 172 -1.83 8.33 17.45
C MET A 172 -0.87 8.72 18.56
N THR A 173 -0.20 7.72 19.13
CA THR A 173 0.99 7.89 19.94
C THR A 173 2.21 7.58 19.09
N VAL A 174 3.19 8.48 19.08
CA VAL A 174 4.42 8.41 18.29
C VAL A 174 5.62 8.57 19.20
N VAL A 175 6.65 7.76 19.01
CA VAL A 175 7.95 7.94 19.64
C VAL A 175 8.91 8.60 18.65
N LEU A 176 9.49 9.73 19.05
CA LEU A 176 10.47 10.48 18.27
C LEU A 176 11.84 9.80 18.30
N PRO A 177 12.76 10.11 17.37
CA PRO A 177 14.08 9.48 17.30
C PRO A 177 14.89 9.58 18.59
N ASP A 178 14.70 10.65 19.39
CA ASP A 178 15.36 10.87 20.69
C ASP A 178 14.67 10.17 21.87
N GLY A 179 13.65 9.36 21.60
CA GLY A 179 12.89 8.61 22.60
C GLY A 179 11.76 9.39 23.28
N ARG A 180 11.53 10.67 22.95
CA ARG A 180 10.35 11.41 23.47
C ARG A 180 9.08 10.84 22.88
N VAL A 181 8.06 10.69 23.75
CA VAL A 181 6.71 10.26 23.35
C VAL A 181 5.85 11.48 23.06
N MET A 182 5.08 11.42 21.98
CA MET A 182 4.19 12.48 21.55
C MET A 182 2.82 11.92 21.21
N GLU A 183 1.77 12.49 21.82
CA GLU A 183 0.38 12.20 21.47
C GLU A 183 -0.12 13.20 20.44
N LEU A 184 -0.70 12.71 19.35
CA LEU A 184 -1.22 13.51 18.25
C LEU A 184 -2.68 13.22 18.00
N GLY A 185 -3.44 14.27 17.68
CA GLY A 185 -4.88 14.15 17.44
C GLY A 185 -5.69 13.93 18.73
N LYS A 186 -6.98 13.70 18.57
CA LYS A 186 -7.95 13.36 19.61
C LYS A 186 -9.13 12.64 18.97
N THR A 187 -9.99 12.02 19.79
CA THR A 187 -11.23 11.34 19.33
C THR A 187 -12.30 12.37 18.94
N VAL A 188 -11.97 13.26 17.99
CA VAL A 188 -12.89 14.28 17.46
C VAL A 188 -12.72 14.44 15.97
N CYS A 189 -13.81 14.76 15.26
CA CYS A 189 -13.79 14.88 13.80
C CYS A 189 -13.23 16.21 13.29
N LYS A 190 -13.17 17.25 14.14
CA LYS A 190 -12.76 18.59 13.72
C LYS A 190 -11.67 19.15 14.64
N THR A 191 -10.65 19.73 14.04
CA THR A 191 -9.62 20.51 14.74
C THR A 191 -9.09 21.62 13.83
N SER A 192 -8.88 22.79 14.41
CA SER A 192 -8.17 23.93 13.79
C SER A 192 -7.05 24.43 14.71
N SER A 193 -6.58 23.57 15.64
CA SER A 193 -5.62 23.92 16.68
C SER A 193 -4.18 23.76 16.18
N GLY A 194 -3.77 24.61 15.24
CA GLY A 194 -2.41 24.66 14.73
C GLY A 194 -2.15 23.72 13.53
N TYR A 195 -0.88 23.53 13.19
CA TYR A 195 -0.47 22.61 12.12
C TYR A 195 -0.72 21.16 12.52
N SER A 196 -1.25 20.37 11.59
CA SER A 196 -1.55 18.97 11.83
C SER A 196 -0.31 18.08 11.76
N LEU A 197 0.36 17.88 12.89
CA LEU A 197 1.46 16.93 12.98
C LEU A 197 0.96 15.49 12.82
N LEU A 198 -0.30 15.21 13.13
CA LEU A 198 -0.93 13.92 12.88
C LEU A 198 -0.84 13.53 11.40
N HIS A 199 -1.29 14.43 10.49
CA HIS A 199 -1.27 14.16 9.06
C HIS A 199 0.16 14.15 8.48
N LEU A 200 1.12 14.79 9.16
CA LEU A 200 2.53 14.72 8.77
C LEU A 200 3.15 13.35 9.06
N MET A 201 2.72 12.68 10.14
CA MET A 201 3.18 11.32 10.47
C MET A 201 2.60 10.26 9.54
N ILE A 202 1.37 10.45 9.02
CA ILE A 202 0.73 9.52 8.09
C ILE A 202 1.42 9.61 6.74
N GLY A 203 1.92 8.48 6.24
CA GLY A 203 2.72 8.44 5.01
C GLY A 203 4.17 8.88 5.17
N SER A 204 4.66 9.02 6.42
CA SER A 204 6.07 9.36 6.68
C SER A 204 7.02 8.16 6.62
N GLU A 205 6.52 6.97 6.41
CA GLU A 205 7.28 5.72 6.25
C GLU A 205 8.29 5.46 7.40
N GLY A 206 7.89 5.82 8.63
CA GLY A 206 8.75 5.66 9.80
C GLY A 206 10.00 6.54 9.79
N THR A 207 10.05 7.60 8.98
CA THR A 207 11.21 8.52 8.94
C THR A 207 11.13 9.66 9.94
N LEU A 208 9.93 9.98 10.45
CA LEU A 208 9.71 11.09 11.39
C LEU A 208 9.46 10.63 12.82
N GLY A 209 9.01 9.40 13.01
CA GLY A 209 8.71 8.80 14.30
C GLY A 209 8.22 7.36 14.15
N VAL A 210 8.14 6.64 15.27
CA VAL A 210 7.62 5.26 15.33
C VAL A 210 6.26 5.28 16.00
N ILE A 211 5.22 4.83 15.27
CA ILE A 211 3.85 4.74 15.78
C ILE A 211 3.75 3.59 16.78
N THR A 212 3.14 3.85 17.94
CA THR A 212 2.97 2.85 18.99
C THR A 212 1.53 2.61 19.41
N GLU A 213 0.62 3.56 19.14
CA GLU A 213 -0.82 3.39 19.31
C GLU A 213 -1.57 4.19 18.24
N LEU A 214 -2.79 3.75 17.92
CA LEU A 214 -3.66 4.36 16.94
C LEU A 214 -5.10 4.43 17.47
N THR A 215 -5.79 5.54 17.19
CA THR A 215 -7.23 5.68 17.30
C THR A 215 -7.80 5.81 15.90
N LEU A 216 -8.60 4.84 15.48
CA LEU A 216 -9.14 4.74 14.15
C LEU A 216 -10.64 4.93 14.14
N LYS A 217 -11.13 5.69 13.17
CA LYS A 217 -12.55 5.89 12.89
C LYS A 217 -13.14 4.63 12.27
N LEU A 218 -14.34 4.29 12.72
CA LEU A 218 -15.16 3.23 12.15
C LEU A 218 -16.44 3.82 11.52
N ILE A 219 -17.09 3.03 10.68
CA ILE A 219 -18.42 3.36 10.15
C ILE A 219 -19.38 2.19 10.42
N PRO A 220 -20.70 2.41 10.42
CA PRO A 220 -21.66 1.33 10.37
C PRO A 220 -21.38 0.42 9.17
N LYS A 221 -21.48 -0.90 9.37
CA LYS A 221 -21.31 -1.86 8.28
C LYS A 221 -22.50 -1.71 7.32
N PRO A 222 -22.28 -1.61 5.99
CA PRO A 222 -23.35 -1.72 5.01
C PRO A 222 -24.06 -3.08 5.12
N GLU A 223 -25.37 -3.09 5.05
CA GLU A 223 -26.17 -4.32 5.23
C GLU A 223 -25.91 -5.33 4.09
N MET A 224 -25.80 -4.83 2.86
CA MET A 224 -25.67 -5.65 1.67
C MET A 224 -24.66 -5.08 0.67
N ASN A 225 -24.10 -5.95 -0.15
CA ASN A 225 -23.32 -5.57 -1.32
C ASN A 225 -23.60 -6.52 -2.50
N VAL A 226 -23.29 -6.06 -3.70
CA VAL A 226 -23.32 -6.83 -4.93
C VAL A 226 -22.18 -6.39 -5.82
N SER A 227 -21.51 -7.32 -6.50
CA SER A 227 -20.53 -7.00 -7.52
C SER A 227 -21.07 -7.29 -8.91
N LEU A 228 -20.66 -6.50 -9.90
CA LEU A 228 -21.04 -6.64 -11.29
C LEU A 228 -19.78 -6.68 -12.16
N ILE A 229 -19.67 -7.70 -13.00
CA ILE A 229 -18.61 -7.84 -13.99
C ILE A 229 -19.13 -7.27 -15.31
N LEU A 230 -18.42 -6.29 -15.86
CA LEU A 230 -18.72 -5.63 -17.11
C LEU A 230 -17.63 -5.95 -18.14
N PRO A 231 -17.85 -6.92 -19.06
CA PRO A 231 -16.90 -7.27 -20.11
C PRO A 231 -16.97 -6.25 -21.27
N PHE A 232 -15.81 -5.83 -21.79
CA PHE A 232 -15.67 -4.89 -22.90
C PHE A 232 -14.76 -5.46 -24.00
N ALA A 233 -14.85 -4.87 -25.21
CA ALA A 233 -14.01 -5.24 -26.35
C ALA A 233 -12.52 -5.00 -26.06
N ASP A 234 -12.21 -3.87 -25.43
CA ASP A 234 -10.86 -3.36 -25.22
C ASP A 234 -10.79 -2.45 -23.99
N VAL A 235 -9.55 -2.10 -23.64
CA VAL A 235 -9.21 -1.24 -22.50
C VAL A 235 -9.80 0.16 -22.65
N GLU A 236 -9.72 0.72 -23.84
CA GLU A 236 -10.17 2.10 -24.14
C GLU A 236 -11.66 2.25 -23.85
N THR A 237 -12.46 1.31 -24.33
CA THR A 237 -13.91 1.30 -24.11
C THR A 237 -14.25 1.07 -22.65
N ALA A 238 -13.54 0.12 -21.99
CA ALA A 238 -13.74 -0.17 -20.57
C ALA A 238 -13.47 1.08 -19.71
N ILE A 239 -12.33 1.71 -19.87
CA ILE A 239 -11.92 2.88 -19.07
C ILE A 239 -12.82 4.10 -19.37
N ALA A 240 -13.26 4.30 -20.61
CA ALA A 240 -14.21 5.38 -20.96
C ALA A 240 -15.57 5.28 -20.25
N SER A 241 -15.93 4.10 -19.72
CA SER A 241 -17.13 3.89 -18.92
C SER A 241 -17.01 4.44 -17.50
N VAL A 242 -15.81 4.47 -16.90
CA VAL A 242 -15.57 4.78 -15.49
C VAL A 242 -16.03 6.17 -15.06
N PRO A 243 -15.70 7.27 -15.77
CA PRO A 243 -16.24 8.59 -15.42
C PRO A 243 -17.76 8.64 -15.45
N LYS A 244 -18.39 7.94 -16.38
CA LYS A 244 -19.85 7.88 -16.50
C LYS A 244 -20.48 7.12 -15.33
N ILE A 245 -19.88 6.01 -14.91
CA ILE A 245 -20.30 5.24 -13.72
C ILE A 245 -20.20 6.12 -12.46
N LYS A 246 -19.11 6.87 -12.29
CA LYS A 246 -18.95 7.81 -11.16
C LYS A 246 -20.00 8.92 -11.16
N LEU A 247 -20.34 9.47 -12.34
CA LEU A 247 -21.36 10.53 -12.49
C LEU A 247 -22.79 10.00 -12.35
N ALA A 248 -23.02 8.69 -12.44
CA ALA A 248 -24.37 8.11 -12.38
C ALA A 248 -25.00 8.12 -10.98
N ASN A 249 -24.34 8.68 -9.96
CA ASN A 249 -24.84 8.73 -8.58
C ASN A 249 -25.21 7.34 -8.04
N LEU A 250 -24.36 6.34 -8.32
CA LEU A 250 -24.50 4.95 -7.85
C LEU A 250 -23.71 4.72 -6.56
N ASP A 251 -22.77 5.60 -6.25
CA ASP A 251 -21.88 5.56 -5.07
C ASP A 251 -21.19 4.20 -4.94
N PRO A 252 -20.42 3.74 -5.96
CA PRO A 252 -19.80 2.43 -5.97
C PRO A 252 -18.72 2.32 -4.89
N GLN A 253 -18.68 1.16 -4.21
CA GLN A 253 -17.67 0.85 -3.21
C GLN A 253 -16.29 0.63 -3.84
N SER A 254 -16.26 0.02 -5.02
CA SER A 254 -15.05 -0.21 -5.81
C SER A 254 -15.36 -0.18 -7.31
N ILE A 255 -14.37 0.24 -8.12
CA ILE A 255 -14.38 0.14 -9.58
C ILE A 255 -12.98 -0.35 -9.97
N GLU A 256 -12.86 -1.66 -10.21
CA GLU A 256 -11.62 -2.32 -10.54
C GLU A 256 -11.49 -2.52 -12.05
N PHE A 257 -10.29 -2.40 -12.56
CA PHE A 257 -9.95 -2.63 -13.95
C PHE A 257 -8.99 -3.83 -14.08
N MET A 258 -9.20 -4.64 -15.10
CA MET A 258 -8.32 -5.76 -15.46
C MET A 258 -8.34 -6.04 -16.96
N GLU A 259 -7.19 -6.42 -17.49
CA GLU A 259 -7.04 -6.83 -18.88
C GLU A 259 -7.26 -8.33 -19.03
N ARG A 260 -7.54 -8.77 -20.25
CA ARG A 260 -7.82 -10.17 -20.57
C ARG A 260 -6.67 -11.11 -20.20
N ASP A 261 -5.43 -10.68 -20.45
CA ASP A 261 -4.22 -11.51 -20.22
C ASP A 261 -4.05 -11.88 -18.73
N ILE A 262 -4.28 -10.94 -17.81
CA ILE A 262 -4.19 -11.23 -16.37
C ILE A 262 -5.35 -12.10 -15.89
N VAL A 263 -6.53 -11.92 -16.48
CA VAL A 263 -7.71 -12.78 -16.20
C VAL A 263 -7.47 -14.20 -16.65
N ASP A 264 -6.95 -14.40 -17.87
CA ASP A 264 -6.61 -15.73 -18.40
C ASP A 264 -5.52 -16.42 -17.55
N SER A 265 -4.49 -15.69 -17.14
CA SER A 265 -3.45 -16.23 -16.24
C SER A 265 -4.01 -16.58 -14.87
N SER A 266 -4.90 -15.74 -14.30
CA SER A 266 -5.57 -16.04 -13.03
C SER A 266 -6.46 -17.29 -13.13
N ALA A 267 -7.21 -17.43 -14.22
CA ALA A 267 -8.04 -18.60 -14.46
C ALA A 267 -7.19 -19.88 -14.61
N ALA A 268 -6.06 -19.80 -15.32
CA ALA A 268 -5.13 -20.92 -15.47
C ALA A 268 -4.50 -21.34 -14.14
N PHE A 269 -4.14 -20.39 -13.29
CA PHE A 269 -3.49 -20.63 -11.99
C PHE A 269 -4.45 -21.14 -10.92
N THR A 270 -5.64 -20.52 -10.82
CA THR A 270 -6.62 -20.80 -9.74
C THR A 270 -7.66 -21.84 -10.13
N GLY A 271 -7.83 -22.13 -11.42
CA GLY A 271 -8.97 -22.90 -11.95
C GLY A 271 -10.31 -22.14 -11.93
N ASN A 272 -10.29 -20.85 -11.57
CA ASN A 272 -11.48 -20.02 -11.42
C ASN A 272 -11.77 -19.25 -12.71
N THR A 273 -12.90 -19.54 -13.36
CA THR A 273 -13.32 -18.97 -14.65
C THR A 273 -14.51 -18.02 -14.52
N ILE A 274 -14.62 -17.33 -13.38
CA ILE A 274 -15.74 -16.40 -13.09
C ILE A 274 -15.82 -15.23 -14.07
N PHE A 275 -14.69 -14.80 -14.65
CA PHE A 275 -14.65 -13.79 -15.69
C PHE A 275 -14.80 -14.45 -17.07
N PRO A 276 -15.93 -14.23 -17.78
CA PRO A 276 -16.14 -14.88 -19.07
C PRO A 276 -15.22 -14.27 -20.13
N THR A 277 -14.57 -15.13 -20.88
CA THR A 277 -13.67 -14.73 -21.96
C THR A 277 -14.39 -14.46 -23.28
N VAL A 278 -15.59 -15.04 -23.45
CA VAL A 278 -16.49 -14.85 -24.60
C VAL A 278 -17.90 -14.62 -24.08
N VAL A 279 -18.54 -13.56 -24.56
CA VAL A 279 -19.92 -13.19 -24.24
C VAL A 279 -20.69 -12.98 -25.54
N ASP A 280 -21.76 -13.74 -25.78
CA ASP A 280 -22.55 -13.73 -27.01
C ASP A 280 -21.72 -13.83 -28.30
N GLY A 281 -20.69 -14.68 -28.27
CA GLY A 281 -19.79 -14.90 -29.40
C GLY A 281 -18.76 -13.79 -29.62
N LYS A 282 -18.65 -12.79 -28.75
CA LYS A 282 -17.67 -11.70 -28.77
C LYS A 282 -16.58 -11.96 -27.72
N GLU A 283 -15.33 -11.81 -28.11
CA GLU A 283 -14.21 -11.91 -27.17
C GLU A 283 -14.11 -10.65 -26.31
N ALA A 284 -14.02 -10.82 -24.97
CA ALA A 284 -13.75 -9.76 -24.05
C ALA A 284 -12.25 -9.46 -23.99
N GLY A 285 -11.85 -8.21 -24.16
CA GLY A 285 -10.45 -7.74 -24.06
C GLY A 285 -10.12 -7.08 -22.72
N ALA A 286 -11.14 -6.55 -22.03
CA ALA A 286 -10.99 -5.94 -20.72
C ALA A 286 -12.27 -6.03 -19.89
N TYR A 287 -12.15 -5.81 -18.58
CA TYR A 287 -13.26 -5.90 -17.63
C TYR A 287 -13.26 -4.73 -16.67
N ILE A 288 -14.45 -4.27 -16.31
CA ILE A 288 -14.67 -3.43 -15.13
C ILE A 288 -15.46 -4.24 -14.11
N LEU A 289 -14.95 -4.34 -12.88
CA LEU A 289 -15.63 -4.95 -11.75
C LEU A 289 -16.12 -3.83 -10.83
N VAL A 290 -17.44 -3.66 -10.72
CA VAL A 290 -18.05 -2.64 -9.86
C VAL A 290 -18.70 -3.31 -8.67
N THR A 291 -18.40 -2.82 -7.45
CA THR A 291 -19.13 -3.24 -6.25
C THR A 291 -20.04 -2.13 -5.77
N LEU A 292 -21.31 -2.44 -5.60
CA LEU A 292 -22.33 -1.55 -5.05
C LEU A 292 -22.69 -2.00 -3.63
N VAL A 293 -23.02 -1.06 -2.77
CA VAL A 293 -23.51 -1.28 -1.40
C VAL A 293 -24.86 -0.62 -1.22
N GLY A 294 -25.67 -1.16 -0.31
CA GLY A 294 -26.98 -0.62 0.02
C GLY A 294 -27.54 -1.27 1.28
N ASP A 295 -28.63 -0.69 1.80
CA ASP A 295 -29.27 -1.13 3.02
C ASP A 295 -30.49 -2.05 2.75
N SER A 296 -30.83 -2.26 1.47
CA SER A 296 -31.92 -3.17 1.06
C SER A 296 -31.70 -3.76 -0.32
N GLU A 297 -32.32 -4.92 -0.56
CA GLU A 297 -32.34 -5.59 -1.87
C GLU A 297 -32.98 -4.70 -2.96
N ALA A 298 -34.06 -3.98 -2.63
CA ALA A 298 -34.71 -3.07 -3.57
C ALA A 298 -33.80 -1.91 -4.00
N GLU A 299 -33.03 -1.35 -3.08
CA GLU A 299 -32.04 -0.31 -3.39
C GLU A 299 -30.95 -0.84 -4.32
N LEU A 300 -30.37 -2.01 -3.97
CA LEU A 300 -29.33 -2.62 -4.80
C LEU A 300 -29.84 -3.00 -6.17
N THR A 301 -31.05 -3.56 -6.28
CA THR A 301 -31.68 -3.86 -7.58
C THR A 301 -31.80 -2.61 -8.45
N ALA A 302 -32.30 -1.52 -7.89
CA ALA A 302 -32.42 -0.26 -8.63
C ALA A 302 -31.06 0.32 -9.07
N LYS A 303 -30.02 0.16 -8.24
CA LYS A 303 -28.65 0.53 -8.59
C LYS A 303 -28.09 -0.36 -9.71
N MET A 304 -28.34 -1.70 -9.64
CA MET A 304 -27.91 -2.66 -10.66
C MET A 304 -28.56 -2.38 -12.00
N ASP A 305 -29.86 -2.14 -12.04
CA ASP A 305 -30.61 -1.83 -13.28
C ASP A 305 -30.05 -0.56 -13.96
N ARG A 306 -29.77 0.47 -13.15
CA ARG A 306 -29.17 1.71 -13.66
C ARG A 306 -27.75 1.50 -14.16
N LEU A 307 -26.94 0.71 -13.45
CA LEU A 307 -25.57 0.40 -13.88
C LEU A 307 -25.59 -0.44 -15.16
N GLY A 308 -26.46 -1.46 -15.25
CA GLY A 308 -26.61 -2.29 -16.44
C GLY A 308 -26.99 -1.49 -17.68
N ALA A 309 -28.00 -0.63 -17.59
CA ALA A 309 -28.40 0.25 -18.68
C ALA A 309 -27.27 1.22 -19.10
N LEU A 310 -26.50 1.73 -18.15
CA LEU A 310 -25.35 2.57 -18.42
C LEU A 310 -24.20 1.81 -19.07
N ALA A 311 -23.90 0.61 -18.58
CA ALA A 311 -22.85 -0.26 -19.10
C ALA A 311 -23.11 -0.63 -20.57
N GLU A 312 -24.33 -0.97 -20.92
CA GLU A 312 -24.75 -1.22 -22.30
C GLU A 312 -24.50 -0.01 -23.19
N GLN A 313 -24.92 1.18 -22.74
CA GLN A 313 -24.66 2.46 -23.46
C GLN A 313 -23.17 2.76 -23.62
N CYS A 314 -22.34 2.23 -22.71
CA CYS A 314 -20.88 2.37 -22.77
C CYS A 314 -20.21 1.29 -23.62
N GLY A 315 -20.96 0.30 -24.14
CA GLY A 315 -20.44 -0.76 -24.99
C GLY A 315 -20.01 -2.01 -24.23
N ALA A 316 -20.42 -2.19 -22.98
CA ALA A 316 -20.27 -3.49 -22.29
C ALA A 316 -21.06 -4.55 -23.05
N TYR A 317 -20.50 -5.76 -23.11
CA TYR A 317 -21.16 -6.88 -23.79
C TYR A 317 -22.31 -7.48 -22.96
N ASP A 318 -22.18 -7.41 -21.63
CA ASP A 318 -23.17 -7.88 -20.66
C ASP A 318 -22.92 -7.21 -19.30
N THR A 319 -23.84 -7.46 -18.36
CA THR A 319 -23.73 -7.10 -16.95
C THR A 319 -23.94 -8.33 -16.09
N LEU A 320 -22.86 -8.97 -15.69
CA LEU A 320 -22.91 -10.22 -14.95
C LEU A 320 -22.99 -9.97 -13.46
N VAL A 321 -24.09 -10.35 -12.84
CA VAL A 321 -24.40 -10.08 -11.44
C VAL A 321 -23.77 -11.14 -10.53
N VAL A 322 -22.94 -10.70 -9.59
CA VAL A 322 -22.29 -11.52 -8.57
C VAL A 322 -23.00 -11.29 -7.23
N TRP A 323 -24.11 -12.01 -7.04
CA TRP A 323 -25.01 -11.78 -5.91
C TRP A 323 -24.73 -12.71 -4.71
N THR A 324 -24.52 -14.00 -4.96
CA THR A 324 -24.34 -14.98 -3.88
C THR A 324 -22.97 -14.89 -3.24
N ASP A 325 -22.86 -15.25 -1.96
CA ASP A 325 -21.59 -15.24 -1.22
C ASP A 325 -20.51 -16.13 -1.87
N GLY A 326 -20.94 -17.26 -2.49
CA GLY A 326 -20.04 -18.12 -3.25
C GLY A 326 -19.43 -17.40 -4.45
N LEU A 327 -20.25 -16.77 -5.30
CA LEU A 327 -19.79 -16.01 -6.45
C LEU A 327 -18.93 -14.79 -6.03
N LYS A 328 -19.32 -14.11 -4.93
CA LYS A 328 -18.50 -13.00 -4.38
C LYS A 328 -17.13 -13.49 -3.96
N LYS A 329 -17.06 -14.61 -3.24
CA LYS A 329 -15.79 -15.21 -2.85
C LYS A 329 -14.95 -15.56 -4.09
N ASP A 330 -15.55 -16.13 -5.12
CA ASP A 330 -14.85 -16.55 -6.34
C ASP A 330 -14.31 -15.35 -7.12
N VAL A 331 -15.09 -14.28 -7.31
CA VAL A 331 -14.65 -13.10 -8.04
C VAL A 331 -13.49 -12.37 -7.33
N TRP A 332 -13.59 -12.26 -6.00
CA TRP A 332 -12.53 -11.59 -5.23
C TRP A 332 -11.31 -12.49 -5.06
N ALA A 333 -11.46 -13.81 -4.99
CA ALA A 333 -10.32 -14.73 -5.01
C ALA A 333 -9.56 -14.64 -6.34
N ALA A 334 -10.26 -14.61 -7.49
CA ALA A 334 -9.63 -14.41 -8.79
C ALA A 334 -8.91 -13.06 -8.89
N ARG A 335 -9.53 -11.96 -8.42
CA ARG A 335 -8.93 -10.59 -8.45
C ARG A 335 -7.71 -10.49 -7.53
N SER A 336 -7.79 -11.04 -6.32
CA SER A 336 -6.69 -10.99 -5.35
C SER A 336 -5.49 -11.84 -5.75
N ALA A 337 -5.67 -12.84 -6.61
CA ALA A 337 -4.58 -13.69 -7.08
C ALA A 337 -3.67 -13.02 -8.12
N PHE A 338 -4.00 -11.85 -8.67
CA PHE A 338 -3.30 -11.28 -9.82
C PHE A 338 -1.79 -11.07 -9.58
N LEU A 339 -1.40 -10.50 -8.44
CA LEU A 339 0.03 -10.36 -8.12
C LEU A 339 0.70 -11.73 -7.99
N THR A 340 0.12 -12.64 -7.21
CA THR A 340 0.65 -14.01 -7.02
C THR A 340 0.81 -14.76 -8.36
N VAL A 341 -0.12 -14.55 -9.29
CA VAL A 341 -0.05 -15.15 -10.65
C VAL A 341 1.10 -14.54 -11.44
N ILE A 342 1.29 -13.23 -11.39
CA ILE A 342 2.41 -12.56 -12.06
C ILE A 342 3.74 -13.06 -11.48
N GLU A 343 3.85 -13.19 -10.18
CA GLU A 343 5.03 -13.74 -9.48
C GLU A 343 5.32 -15.20 -9.87
N ALA A 344 4.28 -16.02 -9.96
CA ALA A 344 4.41 -17.43 -10.34
C ALA A 344 4.85 -17.61 -11.81
N ASP A 345 4.40 -16.74 -12.70
CA ASP A 345 4.68 -16.77 -14.14
C ASP A 345 6.00 -16.06 -14.51
N THR A 346 6.63 -15.33 -13.58
CA THR A 346 7.70 -14.38 -13.89
C THR A 346 8.92 -14.61 -13.00
N LYS A 347 10.10 -14.79 -13.62
CA LYS A 347 11.37 -14.96 -12.87
C LYS A 347 11.96 -13.64 -12.38
N LEU A 348 11.79 -12.58 -13.16
CA LEU A 348 12.31 -11.23 -12.88
C LEU A 348 11.15 -10.24 -12.93
N LEU A 349 10.92 -9.59 -11.81
CA LEU A 349 9.79 -8.71 -11.59
C LEU A 349 10.25 -7.39 -11.00
N ASP A 350 9.68 -6.29 -11.50
CA ASP A 350 9.76 -4.95 -10.91
C ASP A 350 8.42 -4.25 -11.08
N GLU A 351 8.11 -3.23 -10.27
CA GLU A 351 6.74 -2.72 -10.14
C GLU A 351 6.68 -1.20 -10.10
N MET A 352 5.70 -0.66 -10.79
CA MET A 352 5.27 0.75 -10.69
C MET A 352 3.85 0.81 -10.12
N ASP A 353 3.67 1.60 -9.09
CA ASP A 353 2.38 1.96 -8.51
C ASP A 353 2.16 3.46 -8.77
N VAL A 354 1.35 3.78 -9.76
CA VAL A 354 1.13 5.17 -10.19
C VAL A 354 -0.33 5.56 -10.08
N VAL A 355 -0.58 6.85 -9.93
CA VAL A 355 -1.94 7.40 -10.07
C VAL A 355 -1.94 8.37 -11.23
N VAL A 356 -2.87 8.19 -12.17
CA VAL A 356 -3.11 9.13 -13.25
C VAL A 356 -4.57 9.64 -13.23
N PRO A 357 -4.88 10.81 -13.77
CA PRO A 357 -6.27 11.22 -13.96
C PRO A 357 -7.05 10.13 -14.69
N VAL A 358 -8.27 9.85 -14.24
CA VAL A 358 -9.07 8.71 -14.73
C VAL A 358 -9.24 8.72 -16.24
N ASP A 359 -9.41 9.88 -16.85
CA ASP A 359 -9.52 10.07 -18.30
C ASP A 359 -8.21 9.83 -19.08
N ARG A 360 -7.08 9.68 -18.37
CA ARG A 360 -5.76 9.39 -18.94
C ARG A 360 -5.34 7.93 -18.81
N ILE A 361 -6.09 7.11 -18.08
CA ILE A 361 -5.72 5.70 -17.82
C ILE A 361 -5.47 4.94 -19.13
N ALA A 362 -6.41 4.97 -20.08
CA ALA A 362 -6.30 4.22 -21.32
C ALA A 362 -5.06 4.63 -22.15
N GLU A 363 -4.85 5.94 -22.33
CA GLU A 363 -3.67 6.48 -23.02
C GLU A 363 -2.36 6.06 -22.31
N PHE A 364 -2.35 6.09 -20.98
CA PHE A 364 -1.19 5.70 -20.18
C PHE A 364 -0.88 4.21 -20.32
N LEU A 365 -1.88 3.33 -20.28
CA LEU A 365 -1.71 1.88 -20.45
C LEU A 365 -1.18 1.54 -21.85
N VAL A 366 -1.67 2.21 -22.90
CA VAL A 366 -1.12 2.07 -24.27
C VAL A 366 0.35 2.49 -24.31
N TYR A 367 0.69 3.61 -23.68
CA TYR A 367 2.05 4.12 -23.63
C TYR A 367 3.00 3.15 -22.89
N THR A 368 2.58 2.62 -21.74
CA THR A 368 3.40 1.68 -20.94
C THR A 368 3.70 0.39 -21.71
N ARG A 369 2.71 -0.19 -22.40
CA ARG A 369 2.88 -1.37 -23.23
C ARG A 369 3.84 -1.11 -24.41
N ALA A 370 3.67 0.02 -25.09
CA ALA A 370 4.55 0.40 -26.20
C ALA A 370 6.00 0.59 -25.71
N THR A 371 6.18 1.22 -24.55
CA THR A 371 7.49 1.45 -23.93
C THR A 371 8.13 0.12 -23.51
N GLY A 372 7.39 -0.77 -22.86
CA GLY A 372 7.87 -2.11 -22.49
C GLY A 372 8.30 -2.91 -23.72
N LYS A 373 7.47 -2.93 -24.77
CA LYS A 373 7.78 -3.61 -26.01
C LYS A 373 9.08 -3.08 -26.65
N ALA A 374 9.31 -1.77 -26.64
CA ALA A 374 10.51 -1.15 -27.19
C ALA A 374 11.78 -1.57 -26.43
N GLU A 375 11.68 -1.81 -25.11
CA GLU A 375 12.78 -2.25 -24.26
C GLU A 375 12.87 -3.80 -24.14
N GLY A 376 11.95 -4.55 -24.75
CA GLY A 376 11.89 -6.01 -24.65
C GLY A 376 11.45 -6.50 -23.27
N ILE A 377 10.64 -5.71 -22.55
CA ILE A 377 10.04 -6.02 -21.26
C ILE A 377 8.54 -6.28 -21.47
N THR A 378 8.04 -7.38 -20.90
CA THR A 378 6.60 -7.65 -20.85
C THR A 378 5.96 -6.78 -19.78
N ILE A 379 4.89 -6.07 -20.13
CA ILE A 379 4.11 -5.24 -19.18
C ILE A 379 2.79 -5.94 -18.89
N ARG A 380 2.47 -6.06 -17.60
CA ARG A 380 1.17 -6.55 -17.09
C ARG A 380 0.54 -5.49 -16.21
N ASN A 381 -0.77 -5.29 -16.34
CA ASN A 381 -1.47 -4.21 -15.66
C ASN A 381 -2.79 -4.66 -15.07
N PHE A 382 -3.11 -4.10 -13.93
CA PHE A 382 -4.45 -4.05 -13.34
C PHE A 382 -4.52 -2.85 -12.38
N GLY A 383 -5.69 -2.53 -11.85
CA GLY A 383 -5.73 -1.41 -10.89
C GLY A 383 -7.12 -0.96 -10.51
N HIS A 384 -7.14 0.13 -9.74
CA HIS A 384 -8.31 0.75 -9.18
C HIS A 384 -8.77 1.87 -10.12
N ALA A 385 -9.58 1.54 -11.17
CA ALA A 385 -9.98 2.51 -12.17
C ALA A 385 -10.81 3.66 -11.59
N GLY A 386 -11.48 3.43 -10.46
CA GLY A 386 -12.31 4.44 -9.79
C GLY A 386 -11.54 5.66 -9.28
N ASP A 387 -10.27 5.51 -8.94
CA ASP A 387 -9.41 6.58 -8.41
C ASP A 387 -8.14 6.83 -9.23
N GLY A 388 -7.90 6.03 -10.28
CA GLY A 388 -6.79 6.22 -11.20
C GLY A 388 -5.51 5.52 -10.80
N ASN A 389 -5.53 4.71 -9.76
CA ASN A 389 -4.36 3.96 -9.31
C ASN A 389 -4.14 2.70 -10.15
N LEU A 390 -2.93 2.55 -10.68
CA LEU A 390 -2.54 1.49 -11.59
C LEU A 390 -1.30 0.76 -11.07
N HIS A 391 -1.39 -0.57 -11.03
CA HIS A 391 -0.26 -1.46 -10.78
C HIS A 391 0.29 -1.97 -12.10
N ILE A 392 1.53 -1.64 -12.40
CA ILE A 392 2.19 -1.92 -13.66
C ILE A 392 3.45 -2.72 -13.38
N TYR A 393 3.48 -3.94 -13.86
CA TYR A 393 4.56 -4.88 -13.63
C TYR A 393 5.44 -5.03 -14.86
N CYS A 394 6.75 -4.81 -14.67
CA CYS A 394 7.79 -5.13 -15.62
C CYS A 394 8.21 -6.59 -15.40
N CYS A 395 8.02 -7.44 -16.42
CA CYS A 395 8.20 -8.89 -16.32
C CYS A 395 9.19 -9.39 -17.36
N ALA A 396 10.07 -10.33 -16.96
CA ALA A 396 10.93 -11.07 -17.88
C ALA A 396 11.26 -12.48 -17.36
N ASN A 397 11.41 -13.46 -18.29
CA ASN A 397 11.76 -14.84 -17.97
C ASN A 397 13.13 -15.27 -18.52
N ASP A 398 13.55 -14.71 -19.65
CA ASP A 398 14.71 -15.14 -20.42
C ASP A 398 15.75 -14.01 -20.54
N MET A 399 16.11 -13.40 -19.39
CA MET A 399 17.03 -12.27 -19.32
C MET A 399 17.95 -12.40 -18.10
N ALA A 400 19.18 -11.88 -18.18
CA ALA A 400 20.05 -11.75 -17.01
C ALA A 400 19.55 -10.63 -16.07
N LEU A 401 19.74 -10.78 -14.76
CA LEU A 401 19.24 -9.82 -13.75
C LEU A 401 19.72 -8.39 -14.01
N ASP A 402 21.01 -8.19 -14.33
CA ASP A 402 21.56 -6.85 -14.57
C ASP A 402 20.99 -6.21 -15.83
N GLU A 403 20.74 -7.02 -16.86
CA GLU A 403 20.08 -6.55 -18.07
C GLU A 403 18.62 -6.19 -17.81
N PHE A 404 17.90 -7.02 -17.04
CA PHE A 404 16.55 -6.74 -16.62
C PHE A 404 16.48 -5.42 -15.85
N LYS A 405 17.31 -5.24 -14.82
CA LYS A 405 17.37 -4.00 -14.03
C LYS A 405 17.60 -2.76 -14.89
N ARG A 406 18.49 -2.86 -15.87
CA ARG A 406 18.76 -1.75 -16.80
C ARG A 406 17.56 -1.43 -17.69
N ARG A 407 16.89 -2.47 -18.23
CA ARG A 407 15.76 -2.30 -19.16
C ARG A 407 14.48 -1.90 -18.42
N SER A 408 14.17 -2.54 -17.27
CA SER A 408 13.03 -2.17 -16.44
C SER A 408 13.16 -0.73 -15.97
N LYS A 409 14.36 -0.31 -15.54
CA LYS A 409 14.63 1.09 -15.19
C LYS A 409 14.35 2.04 -16.36
N ALA A 410 14.76 1.69 -17.57
CA ALA A 410 14.50 2.53 -18.75
C ALA A 410 12.99 2.65 -19.07
N VAL A 411 12.21 1.58 -18.84
CA VAL A 411 10.76 1.61 -18.93
C VAL A 411 10.19 2.51 -17.84
N MET A 412 10.60 2.30 -16.58
CA MET A 412 10.10 3.05 -15.42
C MET A 412 10.39 4.55 -15.56
N ASP A 413 11.60 4.95 -15.93
CA ASP A 413 11.98 6.35 -16.14
C ASP A 413 11.03 7.05 -17.13
N LYS A 414 10.72 6.39 -18.25
CA LYS A 414 9.79 6.93 -19.26
C LYS A 414 8.34 6.96 -18.78
N CYS A 415 7.91 5.92 -18.08
CA CYS A 415 6.53 5.82 -17.57
C CYS A 415 6.27 6.81 -16.44
N TYR A 416 7.21 7.00 -15.50
CA TYR A 416 7.08 8.01 -14.45
C TYR A 416 7.08 9.43 -15.02
N ALA A 417 7.95 9.73 -15.99
CA ALA A 417 7.93 11.02 -16.68
C ALA A 417 6.58 11.27 -17.38
N LYS A 418 6.01 10.24 -18.03
CA LYS A 418 4.70 10.33 -18.68
C LYS A 418 3.55 10.49 -17.68
N CYS A 419 3.64 9.81 -16.54
CA CYS A 419 2.69 9.96 -15.43
C CYS A 419 2.67 11.41 -14.92
N ILE A 420 3.85 11.99 -14.68
CA ILE A 420 3.98 13.40 -14.23
C ILE A 420 3.47 14.37 -15.31
N GLU A 421 3.76 14.13 -16.60
CA GLU A 421 3.24 14.91 -17.73
C GLU A 421 1.71 14.95 -17.72
N PHE A 422 1.06 13.84 -17.35
CA PHE A 422 -0.39 13.75 -17.23
C PHE A 422 -0.97 14.38 -15.96
N GLY A 423 -0.14 14.92 -15.07
CA GLY A 423 -0.54 15.45 -13.77
C GLY A 423 -0.78 14.36 -12.72
N GLY A 424 -0.20 13.18 -12.92
CA GLY A 424 -0.30 12.05 -12.01
C GLY A 424 0.72 12.08 -10.86
N GLN A 425 0.78 10.99 -10.09
CA GLN A 425 1.68 10.79 -8.95
C GLN A 425 2.47 9.50 -9.11
N VAL A 426 3.73 9.51 -8.66
CA VAL A 426 4.69 8.39 -8.78
C VAL A 426 4.45 7.27 -7.75
N SER A 427 3.51 7.43 -6.84
CA SER A 427 3.01 6.37 -5.97
C SER A 427 1.57 6.64 -5.57
N GLY A 428 0.70 5.64 -5.72
CA GLY A 428 -0.69 5.67 -5.30
C GLY A 428 -0.86 5.23 -3.85
N GLU A 429 -0.30 4.06 -3.53
CA GLU A 429 -0.51 3.43 -2.23
C GLU A 429 0.71 2.69 -1.66
N HIS A 430 1.70 2.31 -2.50
CA HIS A 430 2.86 1.53 -2.07
C HIS A 430 3.95 2.36 -1.39
N ALA A 431 3.82 3.71 -1.39
CA ALA A 431 4.77 4.68 -0.87
C ALA A 431 6.05 4.83 -1.74
N ILE A 432 7.06 5.51 -1.22
CA ILE A 432 8.30 5.87 -1.93
C ILE A 432 9.46 4.95 -1.55
N GLY A 433 9.62 4.67 -0.27
CA GLY A 433 10.71 3.86 0.27
C GLY A 433 12.09 4.36 -0.17
N HIS A 434 12.95 3.40 -0.54
CA HIS A 434 14.20 3.74 -1.23
C HIS A 434 14.12 3.50 -2.75
N ALA A 435 13.16 2.72 -3.20
CA ALA A 435 13.01 2.31 -4.60
C ALA A 435 12.60 3.46 -5.52
N LYS A 436 11.70 4.34 -5.07
CA LYS A 436 11.07 5.39 -5.89
C LYS A 436 11.59 6.81 -5.59
N LYS A 437 12.58 6.97 -4.70
CA LYS A 437 13.12 8.29 -4.29
C LYS A 437 13.54 9.18 -5.47
N GLN A 438 14.19 8.59 -6.47
CA GLN A 438 14.69 9.31 -7.63
C GLN A 438 13.57 10.02 -8.42
N TYR A 439 12.34 9.51 -8.37
CA TYR A 439 11.19 10.08 -9.07
C TYR A 439 10.42 11.11 -8.22
N LEU A 440 10.66 11.14 -6.91
CA LEU A 440 9.91 12.02 -6.00
C LEU A 440 10.14 13.50 -6.30
N VAL A 441 11.41 13.89 -6.56
CA VAL A 441 11.76 15.31 -6.83
C VAL A 441 11.02 15.82 -8.05
N GLU A 442 10.98 15.02 -9.13
CA GLU A 442 10.28 15.38 -10.37
C GLU A 442 8.77 15.48 -10.15
N SER A 443 8.21 14.61 -9.29
CA SER A 443 6.78 14.58 -8.99
C SER A 443 6.31 15.76 -8.15
N VAL A 444 7.08 16.15 -7.11
CA VAL A 444 6.65 17.18 -6.13
C VAL A 444 7.31 18.55 -6.37
N GLY A 445 8.38 18.60 -7.14
CA GLY A 445 9.21 19.78 -7.38
C GLY A 445 10.25 20.05 -6.28
N GLU A 446 11.32 20.73 -6.65
CA GLU A 446 12.49 20.98 -5.77
C GLU A 446 12.13 21.71 -4.46
N THR A 447 11.21 22.69 -4.53
CA THR A 447 10.79 23.46 -3.34
C THR A 447 10.12 22.58 -2.30
N ALA A 448 9.16 21.75 -2.71
CA ALA A 448 8.45 20.86 -1.80
C ALA A 448 9.39 19.76 -1.27
N PHE A 449 10.24 19.20 -2.14
CA PHE A 449 11.25 18.23 -1.73
C PHE A 449 12.22 18.79 -0.68
N GLY A 450 12.72 20.01 -0.88
CA GLY A 450 13.59 20.70 0.10
C GLY A 450 12.90 20.92 1.45
N LEU A 451 11.59 21.24 1.45
CA LEU A 451 10.81 21.35 2.68
C LEU A 451 10.63 19.99 3.38
N MET A 452 10.43 18.90 2.65
CA MET A 452 10.39 17.55 3.23
C MET A 452 11.71 17.20 3.92
N GLN A 453 12.84 17.52 3.31
CA GLN A 453 14.17 17.35 3.91
C GLN A 453 14.35 18.18 5.19
N ALA A 454 13.90 19.44 5.17
CA ALA A 454 13.95 20.32 6.34
C ALA A 454 13.06 19.79 7.48
N ILE A 455 11.86 19.30 7.19
CA ILE A 455 10.98 18.64 8.15
C ILE A 455 11.66 17.41 8.77
N LYS A 456 12.24 16.55 7.93
CA LYS A 456 13.02 15.39 8.42
C LYS A 456 14.11 15.82 9.38
N GLN A 457 14.87 16.87 9.06
CA GLN A 457 15.95 17.37 9.90
C GLN A 457 15.45 17.92 11.25
N VAL A 458 14.24 18.52 11.29
CA VAL A 458 13.62 18.99 12.54
C VAL A 458 13.23 17.82 13.46
N PHE A 459 12.65 16.75 12.90
CA PHE A 459 12.23 15.59 13.68
C PHE A 459 13.40 14.66 14.05
N ASP A 460 14.37 14.53 13.16
CA ASP A 460 15.50 13.62 13.29
C ASP A 460 16.84 14.31 12.94
N PRO A 461 17.35 15.17 13.81
CA PRO A 461 18.55 15.96 13.53
C PRO A 461 19.82 15.10 13.35
N LYS A 462 19.86 13.88 13.88
CA LYS A 462 20.97 12.94 13.66
C LYS A 462 20.77 12.08 12.40
N GLY A 463 19.56 12.05 11.86
CA GLY A 463 19.20 11.26 10.68
C GLY A 463 19.28 9.74 10.90
N ILE A 464 19.10 9.27 12.14
CA ILE A 464 19.23 7.85 12.49
C ILE A 464 17.99 7.03 12.15
N LEU A 465 16.81 7.67 12.06
CA LEU A 465 15.54 6.96 11.90
C LEU A 465 15.24 6.74 10.42
N ASN A 466 15.17 5.48 10.04
CA ASN A 466 14.90 4.98 8.69
C ASN A 466 15.71 5.70 7.58
N PRO A 467 17.05 5.74 7.69
CA PRO A 467 17.88 6.49 6.77
C PRO A 467 17.80 5.93 5.34
N GLY A 468 17.97 6.81 4.35
CA GLY A 468 17.95 6.44 2.94
C GLY A 468 16.57 6.27 2.33
N LYS A 469 15.49 6.64 3.03
CA LYS A 469 14.10 6.53 2.57
C LYS A 469 13.51 7.91 2.26
N VAL A 470 12.47 7.93 1.43
CA VAL A 470 11.66 9.10 1.05
C VAL A 470 12.51 10.25 0.47
N CYS A 471 12.96 11.16 1.32
CA CYS A 471 13.70 12.37 0.93
C CYS A 471 15.16 12.39 1.45
N THR A 472 15.66 11.26 1.98
CA THR A 472 17.03 11.17 2.50
C THR A 472 17.91 10.28 1.62
N ASN A 473 19.20 10.60 1.54
CA ASN A 473 20.20 9.76 0.87
C ASN A 473 21.06 9.05 1.92
N VAL A 474 21.49 7.86 1.58
CA VAL A 474 22.63 7.21 2.24
C VAL A 474 23.86 7.80 1.58
N GLU A 475 24.73 8.46 2.33
CA GLU A 475 26.04 8.86 1.81
C GLU A 475 26.81 7.58 1.51
N GLU A 476 27.12 7.34 0.23
CA GLU A 476 28.04 6.28 -0.16
C GLU A 476 29.40 6.62 0.44
N GLY A 477 29.87 5.78 1.36
CA GLY A 477 31.15 5.92 2.04
C GLY A 477 32.31 5.46 1.17
#